data_565b920f50f8104706e895ea13811cc6
#
_entry.id   565b920f50f8104706e895ea13811cc6
#
_cell.length_a   1.000
_cell.length_b   1.000
_cell.length_c   1.000
_cell.angle_alpha   90.00
_cell.angle_beta   90.00
_cell.angle_gamma   90.00
#
_symmetry.space_group_name_H-M   'P 1'
#
loop_
_entity.id
_entity.type
_entity.pdbx_description
1 polymer ?
#
loop_
_entity_poly.entity_id
_entity_poly.type
_entity_poly.pdbx_seq_one_letter_code
_entity_poly.pdbx_strand_id
1 'polypeptide(L)'
;MLSSLPAVLQIVLAAVAAYSIAHWGLGHAAPLIAVTVTITTLGLNRDARPRKVVETSLGITVGIALSEALVLVVGKGLWQLAVVLFATLAIARALSSNPAFAIAAAVQSTLVVLLSAPEGGPFTRSLDGLVAGVVALAVTALIPRDPRRAAVRDAKVLFSVFKESIDGLVEGVERADHSATELALERLRRTQSMIDDWAEALDTATSISRISPWLRRQLPELEMQARVLKGADLTSRHLRSIARRITVLVEDGHPRPELAQLVGELGTGIQLLGRQVEDRDLTGAARSVFEDLARRLDPSTIVPGGALRETVVVVLIRPLVVDLLVATGMDVDAARALLPEVTD
;
A
#
# COMPACT_ATOMS: atom_id res chain seq x y z
N MET A 1 14.39 12.48 -11.64
CA MET A 1 13.85 12.87 -12.95
C MET A 1 13.74 11.72 -13.95
N LEU A 2 14.76 10.89 -14.17
CA LEU A 2 14.69 9.73 -15.10
C LEU A 2 13.61 8.69 -14.76
N SER A 3 13.28 8.51 -13.49
CA SER A 3 12.26 7.56 -13.03
C SER A 3 10.81 7.96 -13.37
N SER A 4 10.55 9.22 -13.73
CA SER A 4 9.22 9.72 -14.10
C SER A 4 8.97 9.71 -15.60
N LEU A 5 10.00 9.51 -16.42
CA LEU A 5 9.92 9.56 -17.88
C LEU A 5 8.90 8.57 -18.48
N PRO A 6 8.84 7.29 -18.02
CA PRO A 6 7.83 6.36 -18.54
C PRO A 6 6.40 6.80 -18.24
N ALA A 7 6.19 7.44 -17.06
CA ALA A 7 4.89 7.96 -16.67
C ALA A 7 4.44 9.11 -17.56
N VAL A 8 5.36 10.03 -17.81
CA VAL A 8 5.10 11.18 -18.70
C VAL A 8 4.77 10.69 -20.10
N LEU A 9 5.56 9.75 -20.65
CA LEU A 9 5.30 9.17 -21.97
C LEU A 9 3.94 8.48 -22.05
N GLN A 10 3.58 7.73 -21.02
CA GLN A 10 2.28 7.05 -20.93
C GLN A 10 1.11 8.07 -20.95
N ILE A 11 1.22 9.16 -20.17
CA ILE A 11 0.19 10.20 -20.12
C ILE A 11 0.08 10.90 -21.49
N VAL A 12 1.20 11.22 -22.12
CA VAL A 12 1.22 11.87 -23.44
C VAL A 12 0.57 10.97 -24.49
N LEU A 13 0.96 9.69 -24.55
CA LEU A 13 0.38 8.74 -25.51
C LEU A 13 -1.13 8.55 -25.28
N ALA A 14 -1.57 8.46 -24.02
CA ALA A 14 -2.98 8.35 -23.68
C ALA A 14 -3.76 9.62 -24.08
N ALA A 15 -3.23 10.80 -23.81
CA ALA A 15 -3.86 12.07 -24.15
C ALA A 15 -3.98 12.25 -25.67
N VAL A 16 -2.93 11.90 -26.43
CA VAL A 16 -2.96 11.93 -27.90
C VAL A 16 -3.94 10.90 -28.45
N ALA A 17 -4.00 9.69 -27.86
CA ALA A 17 -4.97 8.68 -28.28
C ALA A 17 -6.41 9.12 -28.01
N ALA A 18 -6.69 9.69 -26.84
CA ALA A 18 -8.02 10.22 -26.49
C ALA A 18 -8.44 11.35 -27.44
N TYR A 19 -7.52 12.29 -27.72
CA TYR A 19 -7.74 13.34 -28.71
C TYR A 19 -8.06 12.75 -30.08
N SER A 20 -7.26 11.81 -30.57
CA SER A 20 -7.41 11.19 -31.89
C SER A 20 -8.75 10.46 -32.04
N ILE A 21 -9.17 9.70 -31.02
CA ILE A 21 -10.45 8.98 -31.01
C ILE A 21 -11.62 10.00 -31.05
N ALA A 22 -11.57 11.05 -30.24
CA ALA A 22 -12.62 12.05 -30.20
C ALA A 22 -12.66 12.88 -31.50
N HIS A 23 -11.51 13.22 -32.07
CA HIS A 23 -11.43 14.04 -33.28
C HIS A 23 -11.81 13.26 -34.54
N TRP A 24 -11.14 12.11 -34.78
CA TRP A 24 -11.36 11.35 -36.03
C TRP A 24 -12.48 10.31 -35.91
N GLY A 25 -12.71 9.78 -34.70
CA GLY A 25 -13.75 8.77 -34.47
C GLY A 25 -15.14 9.37 -34.25
N LEU A 26 -15.23 10.48 -33.51
CA LEU A 26 -16.51 11.14 -33.19
C LEU A 26 -16.74 12.45 -34.02
N GLY A 27 -15.73 12.90 -34.74
CA GLY A 27 -15.84 14.12 -35.57
C GLY A 27 -15.81 15.43 -34.78
N HIS A 28 -15.32 15.44 -33.56
CA HIS A 28 -15.24 16.64 -32.72
C HIS A 28 -14.09 17.55 -33.22
N ALA A 29 -14.37 18.83 -33.48
CA ALA A 29 -13.40 19.74 -34.08
C ALA A 29 -12.17 20.00 -33.18
N ALA A 30 -12.37 20.18 -31.86
CA ALA A 30 -11.30 20.45 -30.90
C ALA A 30 -11.60 19.80 -29.53
N PRO A 31 -11.35 18.48 -29.35
CA PRO A 31 -11.72 17.76 -28.16
C PRO A 31 -10.71 18.01 -27.00
N LEU A 32 -10.57 19.25 -26.57
CA LEU A 32 -9.68 19.66 -25.48
C LEU A 32 -10.01 18.95 -24.15
N ILE A 33 -11.30 18.69 -23.92
CA ILE A 33 -11.76 17.98 -22.72
C ILE A 33 -11.24 16.54 -22.68
N ALA A 34 -11.19 15.84 -23.82
CA ALA A 34 -10.61 14.50 -23.88
C ALA A 34 -9.15 14.48 -23.41
N VAL A 35 -8.36 15.47 -23.82
CA VAL A 35 -6.96 15.60 -23.39
C VAL A 35 -6.85 15.92 -21.90
N THR A 36 -7.53 16.97 -21.44
CA THR A 36 -7.42 17.46 -20.07
C THR A 36 -7.94 16.43 -19.02
N VAL A 37 -9.04 15.76 -19.35
CA VAL A 37 -9.59 14.69 -18.51
C VAL A 37 -8.64 13.48 -18.45
N THR A 38 -8.05 13.08 -19.59
CA THR A 38 -7.07 11.99 -19.62
C THR A 38 -5.85 12.31 -18.74
N ILE A 39 -5.27 13.51 -18.86
CA ILE A 39 -4.13 13.96 -18.06
C ILE A 39 -4.49 13.97 -16.57
N THR A 40 -5.66 14.52 -16.22
CA THR A 40 -6.12 14.63 -14.83
C THR A 40 -6.40 13.26 -14.21
N THR A 41 -7.00 12.36 -15.00
CA THR A 41 -7.37 11.01 -14.54
C THR A 41 -6.15 10.12 -14.30
N LEU A 42 -5.17 10.13 -15.22
CA LEU A 42 -3.94 9.35 -15.08
C LEU A 42 -3.00 9.96 -14.04
N GLY A 43 -2.90 11.29 -13.98
CA GLY A 43 -2.02 12.03 -13.08
C GLY A 43 -0.56 11.58 -13.15
N LEU A 44 0.33 12.31 -12.49
CA LEU A 44 1.74 11.94 -12.33
C LEU A 44 1.98 10.95 -11.17
N ASN A 45 0.93 10.62 -10.41
CA ASN A 45 1.05 9.71 -9.27
C ASN A 45 1.34 8.29 -9.76
N ARG A 46 2.37 7.68 -9.18
CA ARG A 46 2.81 6.31 -9.49
C ARG A 46 1.75 5.24 -9.16
N ASP A 47 0.74 5.59 -8.38
CA ASP A 47 -0.24 4.67 -7.79
C ASP A 47 -1.64 4.86 -8.35
N ALA A 48 -1.76 4.90 -9.70
CA ALA A 48 -3.07 4.97 -10.35
C ALA A 48 -3.81 3.63 -10.20
N ARG A 49 -4.54 3.47 -9.08
CA ARG A 49 -5.45 2.33 -8.89
C ARG A 49 -6.52 2.39 -9.99
N PRO A 50 -6.80 1.27 -10.69
CA PRO A 50 -7.84 1.25 -11.73
C PRO A 50 -9.19 1.76 -11.24
N ARG A 51 -9.56 1.39 -10.01
CA ARG A 51 -10.78 1.90 -9.36
C ARG A 51 -10.76 3.43 -9.23
N LYS A 52 -9.63 4.01 -8.84
CA LYS A 52 -9.45 5.45 -8.73
C LYS A 52 -9.54 6.14 -10.10
N VAL A 53 -8.97 5.51 -11.15
CA VAL A 53 -9.08 5.97 -12.54
C VAL A 53 -10.54 6.01 -12.97
N VAL A 54 -11.31 4.95 -12.71
CA VAL A 54 -12.74 4.87 -13.01
C VAL A 54 -13.53 5.91 -12.21
N GLU A 55 -13.35 5.96 -10.90
CA GLU A 55 -14.04 6.91 -10.01
C GLU A 55 -13.76 8.35 -10.43
N THR A 56 -12.48 8.69 -10.72
CA THR A 56 -12.09 10.05 -11.12
C THR A 56 -12.66 10.41 -12.49
N SER A 57 -12.55 9.53 -13.50
CA SER A 57 -13.04 9.81 -14.83
C SER A 57 -14.57 9.93 -14.87
N LEU A 58 -15.28 9.04 -14.21
CA LEU A 58 -16.75 9.12 -14.13
C LEU A 58 -17.21 10.37 -13.40
N GLY A 59 -16.60 10.69 -12.26
CA GLY A 59 -16.95 11.88 -11.50
C GLY A 59 -16.69 13.17 -12.27
N ILE A 60 -15.55 13.28 -12.98
CA ILE A 60 -15.25 14.43 -13.84
C ILE A 60 -16.27 14.49 -14.99
N THR A 61 -16.57 13.38 -15.66
CA THR A 61 -17.53 13.33 -16.76
C THR A 61 -18.93 13.72 -16.31
N VAL A 62 -19.39 13.25 -15.14
CA VAL A 62 -20.67 13.68 -14.54
C VAL A 62 -20.65 15.17 -14.21
N GLY A 63 -19.54 15.69 -13.68
CA GLY A 63 -19.36 17.13 -13.44
C GLY A 63 -19.45 17.97 -14.71
N ILE A 64 -18.84 17.50 -15.80
CA ILE A 64 -18.92 18.14 -17.13
C ILE A 64 -20.38 18.14 -17.62
N ALA A 65 -21.06 16.99 -17.57
CA ALA A 65 -22.44 16.85 -18.02
C ALA A 65 -23.39 17.76 -17.23
N LEU A 66 -23.21 17.83 -15.91
CA LEU A 66 -23.96 18.76 -15.05
C LEU A 66 -23.70 20.21 -15.44
N SER A 67 -22.44 20.57 -15.69
CA SER A 67 -22.07 21.93 -16.09
C SER A 67 -22.64 22.29 -17.47
N GLU A 68 -22.63 21.37 -18.42
CA GLU A 68 -23.27 21.56 -19.73
C GLU A 68 -24.79 21.76 -19.58
N ALA A 69 -25.45 20.93 -18.76
CA ALA A 69 -26.88 21.05 -18.49
C ALA A 69 -27.22 22.40 -17.82
N LEU A 70 -26.46 22.83 -16.83
CA LEU A 70 -26.65 24.14 -16.18
C LEU A 70 -26.44 25.30 -17.15
N VAL A 71 -25.41 25.25 -18.01
CA VAL A 71 -25.14 26.29 -19.02
C VAL A 71 -26.29 26.38 -20.04
N LEU A 72 -26.93 25.26 -20.40
CA LEU A 72 -28.10 25.26 -21.29
C LEU A 72 -29.30 25.98 -20.67
N VAL A 73 -29.50 25.88 -19.36
CA VAL A 73 -30.65 26.47 -18.63
C VAL A 73 -30.38 27.94 -18.26
N VAL A 74 -29.19 28.19 -17.69
CA VAL A 74 -28.86 29.47 -17.04
C VAL A 74 -28.07 30.41 -17.97
N GLY A 75 -27.50 29.86 -19.06
CA GLY A 75 -26.65 30.61 -20.00
C GLY A 75 -25.21 30.73 -19.49
N LYS A 76 -24.44 31.64 -20.13
CA LYS A 76 -23.02 31.92 -19.84
C LYS A 76 -22.86 33.34 -19.29
N GLY A 77 -21.97 33.50 -18.30
CA GLY A 77 -21.65 34.78 -17.67
C GLY A 77 -20.92 34.60 -16.34
N LEU A 78 -20.57 35.70 -15.68
CA LEU A 78 -19.79 35.66 -14.43
C LEU A 78 -20.56 35.05 -13.27
N TRP A 79 -21.84 35.41 -13.06
CA TRP A 79 -22.62 34.84 -11.97
C TRP A 79 -23.02 33.38 -12.24
N GLN A 80 -23.20 33.00 -13.52
CA GLN A 80 -23.43 31.63 -13.94
C GLN A 80 -22.21 30.76 -13.64
N LEU A 81 -21.00 31.27 -13.89
CA LEU A 81 -19.76 30.59 -13.50
C LEU A 81 -19.73 30.31 -12.01
N ALA A 82 -20.13 31.28 -11.17
CA ALA A 82 -20.16 31.07 -9.71
C ALA A 82 -21.16 29.99 -9.32
N VAL A 83 -22.36 29.95 -9.91
CA VAL A 83 -23.37 28.92 -9.65
C VAL A 83 -22.89 27.54 -10.09
N VAL A 84 -22.33 27.42 -11.30
CA VAL A 84 -21.80 26.14 -11.81
C VAL A 84 -20.67 25.63 -10.95
N LEU A 85 -19.72 26.49 -10.56
CA LEU A 85 -18.60 26.10 -9.68
C LEU A 85 -19.09 25.65 -8.30
N PHE A 86 -20.03 26.40 -7.71
CA PHE A 86 -20.61 26.03 -6.41
C PHE A 86 -21.29 24.66 -6.48
N ALA A 87 -22.17 24.44 -7.47
CA ALA A 87 -22.86 23.18 -7.65
C ALA A 87 -21.89 22.01 -7.88
N THR A 88 -20.90 22.22 -8.76
CA THR A 88 -19.88 21.18 -9.06
C THR A 88 -19.05 20.86 -7.84
N LEU A 89 -18.56 21.84 -7.10
CA LEU A 89 -17.77 21.61 -5.89
C LEU A 89 -18.59 20.92 -4.81
N ALA A 90 -19.84 21.33 -4.59
CA ALA A 90 -20.73 20.70 -3.61
C ALA A 90 -21.00 19.23 -3.94
N ILE A 91 -21.31 18.93 -5.20
CA ILE A 91 -21.55 17.55 -5.66
C ILE A 91 -20.27 16.74 -5.62
N ALA A 92 -19.13 17.28 -6.08
CA ALA A 92 -17.84 16.60 -6.05
C ALA A 92 -17.43 16.25 -4.62
N ARG A 93 -17.66 17.13 -3.65
CA ARG A 93 -17.39 16.87 -2.23
C ARG A 93 -18.35 15.85 -1.61
N ALA A 94 -19.58 15.78 -2.07
CA ALA A 94 -20.53 14.74 -1.65
C ALA A 94 -20.16 13.36 -2.20
N LEU A 95 -19.59 13.29 -3.41
CA LEU A 95 -19.19 12.04 -4.07
C LEU A 95 -17.82 11.53 -3.62
N SER A 96 -16.89 12.43 -3.24
CA SER A 96 -15.52 12.05 -2.87
C SER A 96 -14.97 12.95 -1.75
N SER A 97 -14.38 12.32 -0.73
CA SER A 97 -13.63 13.03 0.32
C SER A 97 -12.27 13.58 -0.16
N ASN A 98 -11.79 13.18 -1.34
CA ASN A 98 -10.50 13.60 -1.88
C ASN A 98 -10.58 15.05 -2.44
N PRO A 99 -9.85 16.02 -1.86
CA PRO A 99 -9.88 17.41 -2.34
C PRO A 99 -9.40 17.56 -3.79
N ALA A 100 -8.44 16.76 -4.24
CA ALA A 100 -7.93 16.83 -5.60
C ALA A 100 -9.00 16.49 -6.64
N PHE A 101 -9.94 15.59 -6.32
CA PHE A 101 -11.08 15.26 -7.16
C PHE A 101 -12.02 16.47 -7.35
N ALA A 102 -12.36 17.16 -6.27
CA ALA A 102 -13.22 18.33 -6.31
C ALA A 102 -12.59 19.48 -7.12
N ILE A 103 -11.27 19.71 -6.94
CA ILE A 103 -10.53 20.71 -7.71
C ILE A 103 -10.52 20.35 -9.19
N ALA A 104 -10.26 19.09 -9.54
CA ALA A 104 -10.27 18.64 -10.93
C ALA A 104 -11.64 18.83 -11.60
N ALA A 105 -12.73 18.49 -10.92
CA ALA A 105 -14.09 18.71 -11.40
C ALA A 105 -14.38 20.21 -11.60
N ALA A 106 -13.97 21.08 -10.68
CA ALA A 106 -14.14 22.52 -10.78
C ALA A 106 -13.36 23.11 -11.97
N VAL A 107 -12.13 22.67 -12.21
CA VAL A 107 -11.35 23.09 -13.39
C VAL A 107 -12.06 22.71 -14.68
N GLN A 108 -12.56 21.48 -14.80
CA GLN A 108 -13.29 21.05 -15.99
C GLN A 108 -14.60 21.84 -16.18
N SER A 109 -15.35 22.09 -15.09
CA SER A 109 -16.56 22.93 -15.14
C SER A 109 -16.26 24.35 -15.60
N THR A 110 -15.15 24.92 -15.16
CA THR A 110 -14.70 26.25 -15.62
C THR A 110 -14.44 26.24 -17.11
N LEU A 111 -13.78 25.21 -17.64
CA LEU A 111 -13.56 25.08 -19.08
C LEU A 111 -14.87 24.97 -19.86
N VAL A 112 -15.87 24.23 -19.33
CA VAL A 112 -17.21 24.12 -19.96
C VAL A 112 -17.89 25.48 -20.07
N VAL A 113 -17.82 26.32 -19.03
CA VAL A 113 -18.47 27.66 -19.04
C VAL A 113 -17.74 28.66 -19.92
N LEU A 114 -16.40 28.66 -19.88
CA LEU A 114 -15.58 29.69 -20.54
C LEU A 114 -15.33 29.40 -22.03
N LEU A 115 -15.29 28.14 -22.45
CA LEU A 115 -15.08 27.79 -23.84
C LEU A 115 -16.35 28.03 -24.67
N SER A 116 -16.15 28.36 -25.99
CA SER A 116 -17.24 28.49 -26.96
C SER A 116 -18.10 27.24 -27.01
N ALA A 117 -19.36 27.33 -27.38
CA ALA A 117 -20.23 26.16 -27.57
C ALA A 117 -19.59 25.19 -28.57
N PRO A 118 -19.62 23.87 -28.32
CA PRO A 118 -19.05 22.89 -29.24
C PRO A 118 -19.94 22.79 -30.49
N GLU A 119 -19.29 22.65 -31.67
CA GLU A 119 -19.98 22.53 -32.95
C GLU A 119 -20.83 21.24 -33.04
N GLY A 120 -20.49 20.21 -32.26
CA GLY A 120 -21.19 18.91 -32.19
C GLY A 120 -22.48 18.91 -31.35
N GLY A 121 -22.89 20.03 -30.77
CA GLY A 121 -24.12 20.13 -29.95
C GLY A 121 -23.91 19.91 -28.44
N PRO A 122 -25.01 19.89 -27.67
CA PRO A 122 -24.96 19.67 -26.23
C PRO A 122 -24.38 18.30 -25.90
N PHE A 123 -23.69 18.19 -24.74
CA PHE A 123 -23.04 16.99 -24.24
C PHE A 123 -21.85 16.44 -25.05
N THR A 124 -21.38 17.13 -26.08
CA THR A 124 -20.16 16.79 -26.85
C THR A 124 -18.96 16.66 -25.90
N ARG A 125 -18.80 17.56 -24.94
CA ARG A 125 -17.72 17.53 -23.97
C ARG A 125 -17.86 16.40 -22.96
N SER A 126 -19.07 16.02 -22.62
CA SER A 126 -19.35 14.86 -21.77
C SER A 126 -18.93 13.55 -22.48
N LEU A 127 -19.15 13.45 -23.78
CA LEU A 127 -18.64 12.34 -24.60
C LEU A 127 -17.11 12.33 -24.67
N ASP A 128 -16.48 13.50 -24.82
CA ASP A 128 -15.01 13.62 -24.73
C ASP A 128 -14.48 13.11 -23.38
N GLY A 129 -15.15 13.46 -22.28
CA GLY A 129 -14.82 12.98 -20.95
C GLY A 129 -14.94 11.46 -20.81
N LEU A 130 -15.98 10.87 -21.41
CA LEU A 130 -16.16 9.42 -21.45
C LEU A 130 -15.05 8.72 -22.23
N VAL A 131 -14.72 9.23 -23.42
CA VAL A 131 -13.60 8.72 -24.25
C VAL A 131 -12.30 8.79 -23.45
N ALA A 132 -12.04 9.92 -22.79
CA ALA A 132 -10.86 10.10 -21.94
C ALA A 132 -10.78 9.02 -20.83
N GLY A 133 -11.90 8.75 -20.15
CA GLY A 133 -12.00 7.73 -19.12
C GLY A 133 -11.71 6.32 -19.63
N VAL A 134 -12.31 5.96 -20.77
CA VAL A 134 -12.08 4.65 -21.41
C VAL A 134 -10.62 4.50 -21.83
N VAL A 135 -10.04 5.51 -22.45
CA VAL A 135 -8.61 5.50 -22.87
C VAL A 135 -7.70 5.42 -21.65
N ALA A 136 -7.95 6.21 -20.60
CA ALA A 136 -7.16 6.17 -19.38
C ALA A 136 -7.20 4.78 -18.72
N LEU A 137 -8.37 4.14 -18.68
CA LEU A 137 -8.53 2.78 -18.15
C LEU A 137 -7.82 1.75 -19.03
N ALA A 138 -7.98 1.83 -20.35
CA ALA A 138 -7.32 0.95 -21.32
C ALA A 138 -5.79 1.05 -21.20
N VAL A 139 -5.25 2.26 -21.13
CA VAL A 139 -3.81 2.49 -20.98
C VAL A 139 -3.30 1.98 -19.64
N THR A 140 -4.07 2.15 -18.56
CA THR A 140 -3.74 1.59 -17.23
C THR A 140 -3.70 0.05 -17.25
N ALA A 141 -4.59 -0.58 -18.04
CA ALA A 141 -4.65 -2.04 -18.16
C ALA A 141 -3.60 -2.62 -19.13
N LEU A 142 -3.30 -1.90 -20.23
CA LEU A 142 -2.43 -2.39 -21.31
C LEU A 142 -0.95 -2.04 -21.11
N ILE A 143 -0.65 -0.93 -20.43
CA ILE A 143 0.72 -0.48 -20.12
C ILE A 143 0.89 -0.51 -18.60
N PRO A 144 0.90 -1.68 -17.99
CA PRO A 144 1.06 -1.77 -16.55
C PRO A 144 2.50 -1.36 -16.20
N ARG A 145 2.64 -0.34 -15.39
CA ARG A 145 3.83 -0.20 -14.57
C ARG A 145 3.87 -1.42 -13.69
N ASP A 146 5.02 -2.07 -13.53
CA ASP A 146 5.13 -3.23 -12.66
C ASP A 146 4.82 -2.80 -11.20
N PRO A 147 3.56 -2.92 -10.74
CA PRO A 147 3.15 -2.42 -9.43
C PRO A 147 3.71 -3.29 -8.30
N ARG A 148 4.14 -4.52 -8.63
CA ARG A 148 4.82 -5.44 -7.73
C ARG A 148 6.11 -4.83 -7.17
N ARG A 149 6.87 -4.09 -7.99
CA ARG A 149 8.13 -3.47 -7.55
C ARG A 149 7.94 -2.46 -6.42
N ALA A 150 6.83 -1.74 -6.39
CA ALA A 150 6.51 -0.84 -5.30
C ALA A 150 6.24 -1.63 -4.02
N ALA A 151 5.37 -2.65 -4.07
CA ALA A 151 5.06 -3.50 -2.93
C ALA A 151 6.31 -4.22 -2.36
N VAL A 152 7.17 -4.77 -3.24
CA VAL A 152 8.43 -5.40 -2.81
C VAL A 152 9.38 -4.40 -2.15
N ARG A 153 9.50 -3.17 -2.70
CA ARG A 153 10.34 -2.12 -2.12
C ARG A 153 9.86 -1.73 -0.71
N ASP A 154 8.56 -1.54 -0.54
CA ASP A 154 7.99 -1.11 0.73
C ASP A 154 8.08 -2.23 1.78
N ALA A 155 7.90 -3.49 1.38
CA ALA A 155 8.23 -4.66 2.20
C ALA A 155 9.69 -4.66 2.66
N LYS A 156 10.65 -4.43 1.75
CA LYS A 156 12.08 -4.36 2.08
C LYS A 156 12.38 -3.31 3.15
N VAL A 157 11.80 -2.11 3.01
CA VAL A 157 11.98 -1.04 3.99
C VAL A 157 11.48 -1.48 5.37
N LEU A 158 10.28 -2.09 5.46
CA LEU A 158 9.75 -2.59 6.72
C LEU A 158 10.65 -3.68 7.35
N PHE A 159 11.05 -4.68 6.56
CA PHE A 159 11.89 -5.77 7.07
C PHE A 159 13.30 -5.31 7.45
N SER A 160 13.85 -4.25 6.81
CA SER A 160 15.11 -3.65 7.25
C SER A 160 14.98 -2.98 8.62
N VAL A 161 13.86 -2.31 8.89
CA VAL A 161 13.57 -1.72 10.21
C VAL A 161 13.38 -2.81 11.27
N PHE A 162 12.72 -3.92 10.95
CA PHE A 162 12.64 -5.06 11.88
C PHE A 162 14.04 -5.60 12.21
N LYS A 163 14.88 -5.80 11.17
CA LYS A 163 16.26 -6.26 11.38
C LYS A 163 17.03 -5.34 12.32
N GLU A 164 17.10 -4.04 12.00
CA GLU A 164 17.83 -3.06 12.82
C GLU A 164 17.30 -2.98 14.25
N SER A 165 15.99 -3.12 14.44
CA SER A 165 15.38 -3.11 15.77
C SER A 165 15.73 -4.38 16.54
N ILE A 166 15.68 -5.54 15.91
CA ILE A 166 16.03 -6.82 16.55
C ILE A 166 17.51 -6.86 16.89
N ASP A 167 18.39 -6.40 15.99
CA ASP A 167 19.83 -6.30 16.26
C ASP A 167 20.10 -5.41 17.49
N GLY A 168 19.38 -4.28 17.62
CA GLY A 168 19.47 -3.40 18.78
C GLY A 168 18.91 -4.07 20.08
N LEU A 169 17.87 -4.88 19.98
CA LEU A 169 17.38 -5.66 21.13
C LEU A 169 18.37 -6.75 21.54
N VAL A 170 19.00 -7.43 20.59
CA VAL A 170 20.04 -8.45 20.85
C VAL A 170 21.22 -7.80 21.58
N GLU A 171 21.76 -6.70 21.03
CA GLU A 171 22.87 -5.98 21.66
C GLU A 171 22.51 -5.49 23.07
N GLY A 172 21.30 -4.93 23.22
CA GLY A 172 20.82 -4.42 24.50
C GLY A 172 20.66 -5.54 25.56
N VAL A 173 20.17 -6.72 25.18
CA VAL A 173 20.04 -7.86 26.10
C VAL A 173 21.40 -8.50 26.42
N GLU A 174 22.28 -8.61 25.41
CA GLU A 174 23.60 -9.21 25.57
C GLU A 174 24.52 -8.40 26.47
N ARG A 175 24.42 -7.05 26.40
CA ARG A 175 25.30 -6.12 27.13
C ARG A 175 24.61 -5.36 28.26
N ALA A 176 23.34 -5.62 28.50
CA ALA A 176 22.49 -4.83 29.39
C ALA A 176 22.46 -3.32 29.02
N ASP A 177 22.45 -3.02 27.72
CA ASP A 177 22.41 -1.63 27.23
C ASP A 177 20.95 -1.18 27.05
N HIS A 178 20.48 -0.37 28.00
CA HIS A 178 19.15 0.22 27.99
C HIS A 178 18.93 1.15 26.78
N SER A 179 19.93 1.93 26.37
CA SER A 179 19.81 2.88 25.26
C SER A 179 19.61 2.18 23.92
N ALA A 180 20.28 1.05 23.69
CA ALA A 180 20.09 0.23 22.49
C ALA A 180 18.64 -0.31 22.39
N THR A 181 18.09 -0.79 23.51
CA THR A 181 16.71 -1.30 23.55
C THR A 181 15.66 -0.21 23.40
N GLU A 182 15.88 0.98 23.99
CA GLU A 182 14.96 2.10 23.85
C GLU A 182 14.92 2.61 22.40
N LEU A 183 16.08 2.72 21.73
CA LEU A 183 16.16 3.09 20.33
C LEU A 183 15.45 2.07 19.43
N ALA A 184 15.60 0.77 19.71
CA ALA A 184 14.90 -0.29 18.99
C ALA A 184 13.37 -0.18 19.16
N LEU A 185 12.90 0.08 20.38
CA LEU A 185 11.48 0.30 20.67
C LEU A 185 10.92 1.51 19.93
N GLU A 186 11.66 2.62 19.86
CA GLU A 186 11.25 3.83 19.14
C GLU A 186 11.16 3.58 17.64
N ARG A 187 12.10 2.84 17.04
CA ARG A 187 12.02 2.42 15.62
C ARG A 187 10.75 1.59 15.36
N LEU A 188 10.47 0.61 16.23
CA LEU A 188 9.28 -0.25 16.12
C LEU A 188 7.96 0.53 16.24
N ARG A 189 7.92 1.66 16.97
CA ARG A 189 6.72 2.52 17.05
C ARG A 189 6.38 3.16 15.72
N ARG A 190 7.35 3.37 14.85
CA ARG A 190 7.19 4.03 13.53
C ARG A 190 6.84 3.07 12.40
N THR A 191 6.77 1.77 12.65
CA THR A 191 6.53 0.77 11.59
C THR A 191 5.12 0.77 11.02
N GLN A 192 4.13 1.36 11.72
CA GLN A 192 2.74 1.32 11.27
C GLN A 192 2.54 2.00 9.91
N SER A 193 3.12 3.19 9.71
CA SER A 193 3.02 3.88 8.41
C SER A 193 3.65 3.08 7.27
N MET A 194 4.74 2.33 7.53
CA MET A 194 5.39 1.48 6.53
C MET A 194 4.52 0.26 6.16
N ILE A 195 3.78 -0.28 7.14
CA ILE A 195 2.81 -1.36 6.92
C ILE A 195 1.65 -0.85 6.06
N ASP A 196 1.14 0.35 6.35
CA ASP A 196 0.05 0.98 5.61
C ASP A 196 0.50 1.30 4.17
N ASP A 197 1.72 1.81 3.97
CA ASP A 197 2.30 2.07 2.65
C ASP A 197 2.43 0.78 1.83
N TRP A 198 2.94 -0.30 2.44
CA TRP A 198 3.04 -1.60 1.76
C TRP A 198 1.65 -2.18 1.45
N ALA A 199 0.68 -2.06 2.37
CA ALA A 199 -0.70 -2.48 2.14
C ALA A 199 -1.32 -1.75 0.95
N GLU A 200 -1.10 -0.43 0.85
CA GLU A 200 -1.57 0.39 -0.26
C GLU A 200 -0.92 -0.01 -1.60
N ALA A 201 0.39 -0.22 -1.61
CA ALA A 201 1.11 -0.67 -2.81
C ALA A 201 0.63 -2.05 -3.27
N LEU A 202 0.41 -2.98 -2.33
CA LEU A 202 -0.04 -4.34 -2.61
C LEU A 202 -1.50 -4.39 -3.13
N ASP A 203 -2.40 -3.59 -2.54
CA ASP A 203 -3.78 -3.46 -3.02
C ASP A 203 -3.82 -2.91 -4.44
N THR A 204 -2.99 -1.90 -4.72
CA THR A 204 -2.80 -1.35 -6.06
C THR A 204 -2.32 -2.41 -7.05
N ALA A 205 -1.28 -3.17 -6.67
CA ALA A 205 -0.71 -4.24 -7.49
C ALA A 205 -1.75 -5.32 -7.81
N THR A 206 -2.52 -5.74 -6.80
CA THR A 206 -3.56 -6.76 -6.94
C THR A 206 -4.69 -6.27 -7.85
N SER A 207 -5.15 -5.03 -7.66
CA SER A 207 -6.21 -4.43 -8.46
C SER A 207 -5.84 -4.32 -9.93
N ILE A 208 -4.60 -3.89 -10.25
CA ILE A 208 -4.09 -3.83 -11.63
C ILE A 208 -3.95 -5.23 -12.20
N SER A 209 -3.43 -6.18 -11.43
CA SER A 209 -3.21 -7.56 -11.90
C SER A 209 -4.50 -8.31 -12.21
N ARG A 210 -5.62 -7.95 -11.57
CA ARG A 210 -6.95 -8.53 -11.86
C ARG A 210 -7.52 -8.09 -13.22
N ILE A 211 -7.26 -6.84 -13.63
CA ILE A 211 -7.80 -6.30 -14.90
C ILE A 211 -6.84 -6.47 -16.07
N SER A 212 -5.53 -6.56 -15.82
CA SER A 212 -4.51 -6.72 -16.86
C SER A 212 -4.30 -8.20 -17.23
N PRO A 213 -4.54 -8.61 -18.47
CA PRO A 213 -4.31 -10.00 -18.91
C PRO A 213 -2.85 -10.43 -18.72
N TRP A 214 -1.91 -9.52 -18.90
CA TRP A 214 -0.46 -9.75 -18.81
C TRP A 214 0.03 -9.98 -17.39
N LEU A 215 -0.64 -9.40 -16.40
CA LEU A 215 -0.23 -9.46 -14.99
C LEU A 215 -0.99 -10.48 -14.16
N ARG A 216 -2.02 -11.13 -14.69
CA ARG A 216 -2.80 -12.16 -13.97
C ARG A 216 -1.94 -13.29 -13.39
N ARG A 217 -0.86 -13.65 -14.06
CA ARG A 217 0.10 -14.66 -13.59
C ARG A 217 0.85 -14.25 -12.31
N GLN A 218 0.83 -12.96 -11.94
CA GLN A 218 1.43 -12.46 -10.70
C GLN A 218 0.50 -12.59 -9.49
N LEU A 219 -0.81 -12.85 -9.67
CA LEU A 219 -1.78 -12.93 -8.57
C LEU A 219 -1.38 -13.89 -7.45
N PRO A 220 -0.91 -15.14 -7.71
CA PRO A 220 -0.52 -16.05 -6.63
C PRO A 220 0.63 -15.52 -5.77
N GLU A 221 1.51 -14.71 -6.36
CA GLU A 221 2.60 -14.08 -5.64
C GLU A 221 2.11 -12.90 -4.78
N LEU A 222 1.21 -12.08 -5.32
CA LEU A 222 0.59 -10.99 -4.57
C LEU A 222 -0.25 -11.53 -3.39
N GLU A 223 -0.91 -12.67 -3.55
CA GLU A 223 -1.61 -13.36 -2.46
C GLU A 223 -0.64 -13.86 -1.38
N MET A 224 0.51 -14.39 -1.77
CA MET A 224 1.57 -14.74 -0.82
C MET A 224 2.06 -13.48 -0.08
N GLN A 225 2.34 -12.38 -0.78
CA GLN A 225 2.73 -11.12 -0.15
C GLN A 225 1.65 -10.59 0.81
N ALA A 226 0.36 -10.77 0.50
CA ALA A 226 -0.73 -10.37 1.40
C ALA A 226 -0.73 -11.16 2.71
N ARG A 227 -0.39 -12.46 2.67
CA ARG A 227 -0.22 -13.26 3.89
C ARG A 227 0.99 -12.79 4.71
N VAL A 228 2.10 -12.53 4.04
CA VAL A 228 3.32 -12.01 4.71
C VAL A 228 3.06 -10.62 5.32
N LEU A 229 2.35 -9.73 4.61
CA LEU A 229 1.95 -8.41 5.13
C LEU A 229 1.12 -8.54 6.41
N LYS A 230 0.12 -9.44 6.43
CA LYS A 230 -0.68 -9.70 7.63
C LYS A 230 0.19 -10.19 8.79
N GLY A 231 1.12 -11.10 8.51
CA GLY A 231 2.09 -11.57 9.49
C GLY A 231 3.02 -10.46 9.97
N ALA A 232 3.46 -9.56 9.10
CA ALA A 232 4.32 -8.42 9.44
C ALA A 232 3.60 -7.39 10.33
N ASP A 233 2.30 -7.13 10.14
CA ASP A 233 1.51 -6.28 11.05
C ASP A 233 1.45 -6.89 12.46
N LEU A 234 1.15 -8.17 12.58
CA LEU A 234 1.16 -8.89 13.86
C LEU A 234 2.57 -8.90 14.48
N THR A 235 3.60 -9.17 13.67
CA THR A 235 5.02 -9.10 14.09
C THR A 235 5.38 -7.74 14.68
N SER A 236 4.98 -6.64 14.03
CA SER A 236 5.21 -5.29 14.53
C SER A 236 4.61 -5.08 15.92
N ARG A 237 3.39 -5.56 16.15
CA ARG A 237 2.69 -5.45 17.45
C ARG A 237 3.38 -6.25 18.53
N HIS A 238 3.72 -7.51 18.22
CA HIS A 238 4.43 -8.39 19.17
C HIS A 238 5.83 -7.86 19.49
N LEU A 239 6.62 -7.46 18.49
CA LEU A 239 7.96 -6.91 18.69
C LEU A 239 7.94 -5.65 19.58
N ARG A 240 6.93 -4.76 19.42
CA ARG A 240 6.77 -3.59 20.31
C ARG A 240 6.52 -4.00 21.76
N SER A 241 5.72 -5.05 22.00
CA SER A 241 5.45 -5.57 23.34
C SER A 241 6.69 -6.20 23.93
N ILE A 242 7.40 -7.02 23.15
CA ILE A 242 8.65 -7.69 23.54
C ILE A 242 9.73 -6.63 23.84
N ALA A 243 9.94 -5.67 22.94
CA ALA A 243 10.92 -4.60 23.10
C ALA A 243 10.67 -3.81 24.39
N ARG A 244 9.42 -3.44 24.68
CA ARG A 244 9.06 -2.76 25.93
C ARG A 244 9.43 -3.60 27.17
N ARG A 245 9.22 -4.90 27.13
CA ARG A 245 9.59 -5.79 28.26
C ARG A 245 11.09 -5.94 28.39
N ILE A 246 11.80 -6.08 27.28
CA ILE A 246 13.27 -6.12 27.26
C ILE A 246 13.87 -4.81 27.78
N THR A 247 13.35 -3.65 27.38
CA THR A 247 13.85 -2.35 27.86
C THR A 247 13.77 -2.23 29.38
N VAL A 248 12.66 -2.67 29.99
CA VAL A 248 12.54 -2.73 31.47
C VAL A 248 13.41 -3.84 32.09
N LEU A 249 13.63 -4.94 31.36
CA LEU A 249 14.43 -6.05 31.86
C LEU A 249 15.90 -5.66 32.04
N VAL A 250 16.48 -4.93 31.07
CA VAL A 250 17.90 -4.56 31.04
C VAL A 250 18.24 -3.43 32.02
N GLU A 251 17.26 -2.77 32.65
CA GLU A 251 17.48 -1.73 33.68
C GLU A 251 18.25 -2.24 34.91
N ASP A 252 18.21 -3.56 35.16
CA ASP A 252 18.94 -4.17 36.29
C ASP A 252 20.44 -4.35 36.02
N GLY A 253 20.92 -4.04 34.83
CA GLY A 253 22.32 -4.11 34.43
C GLY A 253 22.89 -5.50 34.23
N HIS A 254 22.02 -6.55 34.15
CA HIS A 254 22.48 -7.93 33.99
C HIS A 254 22.43 -8.40 32.54
N PRO A 255 23.55 -8.83 31.91
CA PRO A 255 23.58 -9.46 30.61
C PRO A 255 22.85 -10.81 30.59
N ARG A 256 22.16 -11.13 29.45
CA ARG A 256 21.37 -12.34 29.26
C ARG A 256 21.63 -12.97 27.90
N PRO A 257 22.77 -13.64 27.71
CA PRO A 257 23.19 -14.17 26.41
C PRO A 257 22.21 -15.19 25.82
N GLU A 258 21.59 -16.04 26.64
CA GLU A 258 20.63 -17.05 26.15
C GLU A 258 19.36 -16.37 25.57
N LEU A 259 18.88 -15.32 26.22
CA LEU A 259 17.74 -14.55 25.73
C LEU A 259 18.13 -13.73 24.49
N ALA A 260 19.34 -13.19 24.42
CA ALA A 260 19.87 -12.52 23.24
C ALA A 260 19.95 -13.46 22.03
N GLN A 261 20.43 -14.69 22.23
CA GLN A 261 20.46 -15.73 21.21
C GLN A 261 19.04 -16.03 20.67
N LEU A 262 18.07 -16.24 21.57
CA LEU A 262 16.68 -16.50 21.20
C LEU A 262 16.09 -15.38 20.32
N VAL A 263 16.31 -14.12 20.70
CA VAL A 263 15.87 -12.93 19.94
C VAL A 263 16.59 -12.86 18.59
N GLY A 264 17.87 -13.21 18.51
CA GLY A 264 18.67 -13.27 17.30
C GLY A 264 18.17 -14.34 16.31
N GLU A 265 17.83 -15.54 16.79
CA GLU A 265 17.24 -16.61 15.98
C GLU A 265 15.88 -16.20 15.41
N LEU A 266 15.03 -15.57 16.23
CA LEU A 266 13.77 -14.98 15.79
C LEU A 266 14.02 -13.96 14.67
N GLY A 267 15.02 -13.09 14.83
CA GLY A 267 15.43 -12.09 13.84
C GLY A 267 15.85 -12.71 12.52
N THR A 268 16.59 -13.83 12.58
CA THR A 268 17.02 -14.58 11.39
C THR A 268 15.80 -15.10 10.61
N GLY A 269 14.83 -15.69 11.28
CA GLY A 269 13.59 -16.15 10.66
C GLY A 269 12.79 -15.01 10.02
N ILE A 270 12.67 -13.85 10.69
CA ILE A 270 11.98 -12.68 10.18
C ILE A 270 12.68 -12.13 8.92
N GLN A 271 14.02 -12.11 8.89
CA GLN A 271 14.77 -11.69 7.70
C GLN A 271 14.56 -12.64 6.51
N LEU A 272 14.55 -13.96 6.75
CA LEU A 272 14.26 -14.94 5.70
C LEU A 272 12.83 -14.77 5.17
N LEU A 273 11.86 -14.48 6.04
CA LEU A 273 10.49 -14.18 5.64
C LEU A 273 10.43 -12.92 4.75
N GLY A 274 11.20 -11.88 5.09
CA GLY A 274 11.30 -10.67 4.27
C GLY A 274 11.92 -10.95 2.89
N ARG A 275 12.96 -11.77 2.82
CA ARG A 275 13.59 -12.19 1.56
C ARG A 275 12.65 -13.04 0.69
N GLN A 276 11.77 -13.82 1.26
CA GLN A 276 10.75 -14.60 0.54
C GLN A 276 9.82 -13.71 -0.30
N VAL A 277 9.60 -12.45 0.09
CA VAL A 277 8.82 -11.49 -0.71
C VAL A 277 9.49 -11.19 -2.05
N GLU A 278 10.80 -11.30 -2.12
CA GLU A 278 11.60 -11.10 -3.34
C GLU A 278 11.81 -12.40 -4.11
N ASP A 279 12.11 -13.47 -3.40
CA ASP A 279 12.49 -14.77 -3.92
C ASP A 279 11.67 -15.89 -3.27
N ARG A 280 10.85 -16.55 -4.08
CA ARG A 280 9.96 -17.65 -3.63
C ARG A 280 10.73 -18.89 -3.15
N ASP A 281 11.92 -19.11 -3.66
CA ASP A 281 12.69 -20.31 -3.32
C ASP A 281 13.11 -20.33 -1.85
N LEU A 282 13.03 -19.17 -1.18
CA LEU A 282 13.33 -19.04 0.26
C LEU A 282 12.13 -19.35 1.20
N THR A 283 10.96 -19.72 0.69
CA THR A 283 9.76 -20.00 1.50
C THR A 283 10.00 -21.09 2.55
N GLY A 284 10.67 -22.16 2.19
CA GLY A 284 10.98 -23.25 3.12
C GLY A 284 11.96 -22.86 4.22
N ALA A 285 12.91 -21.98 3.94
CA ALA A 285 13.97 -21.61 4.88
C ALA A 285 13.41 -20.84 6.10
N ALA A 286 12.53 -19.84 5.88
CA ALA A 286 11.90 -19.10 6.97
C ALA A 286 11.05 -20.03 7.86
N ARG A 287 10.26 -20.91 7.23
CA ARG A 287 9.42 -21.88 7.94
C ARG A 287 10.24 -22.81 8.84
N SER A 288 11.32 -23.38 8.30
CA SER A 288 12.18 -24.30 9.06
C SER A 288 12.75 -23.63 10.32
N VAL A 289 13.23 -22.39 10.21
CA VAL A 289 13.74 -21.64 11.37
C VAL A 289 12.65 -21.44 12.43
N PHE A 290 11.44 -21.05 12.02
CA PHE A 290 10.34 -20.85 12.98
C PHE A 290 9.83 -22.16 13.58
N GLU A 291 9.81 -23.27 12.84
CA GLU A 291 9.46 -24.58 13.37
C GLU A 291 10.46 -25.04 14.44
N ASP A 292 11.76 -24.91 14.17
CA ASP A 292 12.81 -25.28 15.13
C ASP A 292 12.76 -24.39 16.37
N LEU A 293 12.50 -23.10 16.18
CA LEU A 293 12.31 -22.16 17.28
C LEU A 293 11.07 -22.54 18.11
N ALA A 294 9.91 -22.79 17.47
CA ALA A 294 8.66 -23.15 18.15
C ALA A 294 8.81 -24.33 19.07
N ARG A 295 9.46 -25.42 18.60
CA ARG A 295 9.67 -26.66 19.40
C ARG A 295 10.52 -26.43 20.63
N ARG A 296 11.36 -25.40 20.65
CA ARG A 296 12.26 -25.07 21.77
C ARG A 296 11.75 -23.97 22.71
N LEU A 297 10.58 -23.37 22.41
CA LEU A 297 10.02 -22.27 23.18
C LEU A 297 9.34 -22.72 24.47
N ASP A 298 10.12 -23.40 25.32
CA ASP A 298 9.77 -23.72 26.70
C ASP A 298 10.49 -22.75 27.64
N PRO A 299 9.75 -21.89 28.38
CA PRO A 299 10.35 -20.94 29.31
C PRO A 299 11.25 -21.61 30.36
N SER A 300 10.90 -22.80 30.84
CA SER A 300 11.67 -23.54 31.85
C SER A 300 13.03 -24.00 31.34
N THR A 301 13.14 -24.26 30.04
CA THR A 301 14.38 -24.73 29.40
C THR A 301 15.25 -23.52 28.95
N ILE A 302 14.65 -22.44 28.45
CA ILE A 302 15.38 -21.28 27.97
C ILE A 302 15.93 -20.42 29.11
N VAL A 303 15.16 -20.33 30.22
CA VAL A 303 15.54 -19.55 31.41
C VAL A 303 15.38 -20.40 32.67
N PRO A 304 16.21 -21.42 32.86
CA PRO A 304 16.10 -22.34 33.99
C PRO A 304 16.33 -21.56 35.30
N GLY A 305 15.32 -21.53 36.15
CA GLY A 305 15.34 -20.76 37.39
C GLY A 305 15.30 -19.24 37.20
N GLY A 306 14.96 -18.78 35.99
CA GLY A 306 14.90 -17.37 35.63
C GLY A 306 13.87 -16.58 36.41
N ALA A 307 14.15 -15.29 36.58
CA ALA A 307 13.19 -14.38 37.17
C ALA A 307 11.91 -14.29 36.29
N LEU A 308 10.76 -14.07 36.91
CA LEU A 308 9.47 -13.90 36.24
C LEU A 308 9.55 -12.94 35.04
N ARG A 309 10.40 -11.89 35.11
CA ARG A 309 10.58 -10.90 34.05
C ARG A 309 11.13 -11.50 32.75
N GLU A 310 12.06 -12.46 32.83
CA GLU A 310 12.66 -13.17 31.70
C GLU A 310 11.67 -14.17 31.09
N THR A 311 11.02 -14.95 31.95
CA THR A 311 9.94 -15.87 31.58
C THR A 311 8.86 -15.18 30.76
N VAL A 312 8.43 -13.97 31.15
CA VAL A 312 7.43 -13.16 30.42
C VAL A 312 7.88 -12.84 28.99
N VAL A 313 9.19 -12.56 28.76
CA VAL A 313 9.69 -12.30 27.39
C VAL A 313 9.56 -13.54 26.52
N VAL A 314 9.95 -14.70 27.02
CA VAL A 314 9.82 -15.98 26.29
C VAL A 314 8.35 -16.29 25.97
N VAL A 315 7.45 -16.10 26.95
CA VAL A 315 6.00 -16.29 26.76
C VAL A 315 5.43 -15.35 25.69
N LEU A 316 5.90 -14.09 25.61
CA LEU A 316 5.48 -13.14 24.58
C LEU A 316 5.99 -13.49 23.16
N ILE A 317 7.09 -14.23 23.04
CA ILE A 317 7.61 -14.70 21.76
C ILE A 317 6.75 -15.84 21.18
N ARG A 318 6.11 -16.66 22.00
CA ARG A 318 5.31 -17.82 21.57
C ARG A 318 4.19 -17.45 20.57
N PRO A 319 3.27 -16.53 20.86
CA PRO A 319 2.24 -16.12 19.88
C PRO A 319 2.85 -15.49 18.63
N LEU A 320 3.96 -14.76 18.74
CA LEU A 320 4.64 -14.19 17.59
C LEU A 320 5.13 -15.30 16.63
N VAL A 321 5.74 -16.37 17.15
CA VAL A 321 6.23 -17.47 16.31
C VAL A 321 5.08 -18.21 15.64
N VAL A 322 3.92 -18.38 16.30
CA VAL A 322 2.71 -18.92 15.66
C VAL A 322 2.27 -18.04 14.49
N ASP A 323 2.18 -16.74 14.69
CA ASP A 323 1.76 -15.80 13.63
C ASP A 323 2.77 -15.79 12.45
N LEU A 324 4.06 -15.91 12.73
CA LEU A 324 5.11 -16.01 11.71
C LEU A 324 5.01 -17.34 10.92
N LEU A 325 4.74 -18.46 11.58
CA LEU A 325 4.47 -19.75 10.92
C LEU A 325 3.25 -19.66 10.00
N VAL A 326 2.17 -19.04 10.47
CA VAL A 326 0.97 -18.78 9.66
C VAL A 326 1.31 -17.88 8.46
N ALA A 327 2.15 -16.87 8.63
CA ALA A 327 2.62 -16.01 7.54
C ALA A 327 3.39 -16.79 6.46
N THR A 328 4.10 -17.87 6.81
CA THR A 328 4.73 -18.78 5.84
C THR A 328 3.72 -19.70 5.12
N GLY A 329 2.44 -19.65 5.48
CA GLY A 329 1.37 -20.47 4.91
C GLY A 329 1.09 -21.77 5.67
N MET A 330 1.56 -21.90 6.94
CA MET A 330 1.17 -23.01 7.80
C MET A 330 -0.25 -22.80 8.35
N ASP A 331 -0.98 -23.89 8.58
CA ASP A 331 -2.25 -23.83 9.29
C ASP A 331 -2.06 -23.41 10.75
N VAL A 332 -3.02 -22.65 11.31
CA VAL A 332 -2.88 -22.07 12.66
C VAL A 332 -2.85 -23.12 13.75
N ASP A 333 -3.65 -24.21 13.62
CA ASP A 333 -3.69 -25.26 14.61
C ASP A 333 -2.42 -26.12 14.54
N ALA A 334 -1.91 -26.37 13.33
CA ALA A 334 -0.61 -27.01 13.13
C ALA A 334 0.54 -26.19 13.73
N ALA A 335 0.51 -24.85 13.55
CA ALA A 335 1.52 -23.97 14.12
C ALA A 335 1.49 -23.96 15.67
N ARG A 336 0.30 -23.96 16.27
CA ARG A 336 0.14 -24.04 17.72
C ARG A 336 0.61 -25.36 18.29
N ALA A 337 0.36 -26.47 17.58
CA ALA A 337 0.75 -27.81 18.01
C ALA A 337 2.29 -28.00 18.08
N LEU A 338 3.08 -27.12 17.47
CA LEU A 338 4.55 -27.15 17.56
C LEU A 338 5.08 -26.60 18.91
N LEU A 339 4.28 -25.80 19.61
CA LEU A 339 4.71 -25.20 20.86
C LEU A 339 4.63 -26.23 22.00
N PRO A 340 5.67 -26.36 22.85
CA PRO A 340 5.61 -27.20 24.04
C PRO A 340 4.52 -26.69 25.00
N GLU A 341 3.91 -27.62 25.77
CA GLU A 341 3.01 -27.24 26.85
C GLU A 341 3.81 -26.50 27.95
N VAL A 342 3.27 -25.40 28.44
CA VAL A 342 3.87 -24.72 29.60
C VAL A 342 3.34 -25.39 30.84
N THR A 343 4.19 -26.18 31.49
CA THR A 343 3.90 -26.73 32.83
C THR A 343 4.15 -25.65 33.87
N ASP A 344 3.20 -25.54 34.83
CA ASP A 344 3.25 -24.60 35.96
C ASP A 344 4.45 -24.88 36.89
#